data_efec12b69f03f8b5d12fda813cce5194
#
_entry.id   efec12b69f03f8b5d12fda813cce5194
#
_cell.length_a   1.000
_cell.length_b   1.000
_cell.length_c   1.000
_cell.angle_alpha   90.00
_cell.angle_beta   90.00
_cell.angle_gamma   90.00
#
_symmetry.space_group_name_H-M   'P 1'
#
loop_
_entity.id
_entity.type
_entity.pdbx_description
1 polymer ?
#
loop_
_entity_poly.entity_id
_entity_poly.type
_entity_poly.pdbx_seq_one_letter_code
_entity_poly.pdbx_strand_id
1 'polypeptide(L)'
;MNQTTFTKLKQELLSINAAGAVVTGAEPVMPVIGGAVEILDFVPANNIVGGYGQEYKLVQRKGIQIALSEHAQFIEDNTLFKGTSRWDGLPYCGEGFAAFSLTTTAVTTTVPFAQDTANA
;
A
#
# COMPACT_ATOMS: atom_id res chain seq x y z
N MET A 1 -5.62 -0.10 -4.34
CA MET A 1 -6.74 -0.96 -3.86
C MET A 1 -6.34 -2.42 -3.83
N ASN A 2 -7.13 -3.29 -3.16
CA ASN A 2 -6.90 -4.74 -3.13
C ASN A 2 -7.39 -5.41 -4.41
N GLN A 3 -6.79 -6.57 -4.79
CA GLN A 3 -7.18 -7.36 -5.96
C GLN A 3 -8.66 -7.76 -5.97
N THR A 4 -9.19 -8.17 -4.82
CA THR A 4 -10.61 -8.55 -4.68
C THR A 4 -11.55 -7.38 -4.97
N THR A 5 -11.19 -6.18 -4.51
CA THR A 5 -11.94 -4.94 -4.75
C THR A 5 -11.92 -4.58 -6.23
N PHE A 6 -10.78 -4.70 -6.87
CA PHE A 6 -10.64 -4.43 -8.30
C PHE A 6 -11.46 -5.40 -9.16
N THR A 7 -11.48 -6.68 -8.81
CA THR A 7 -12.28 -7.70 -9.51
C THR A 7 -13.77 -7.43 -9.37
N LYS A 8 -14.24 -7.07 -8.17
CA LYS A 8 -15.64 -6.68 -7.95
C LYS A 8 -16.05 -5.47 -8.78
N LEU A 9 -15.19 -4.44 -8.81
CA LEU A 9 -15.44 -3.24 -9.59
C LEU A 9 -15.56 -3.54 -11.09
N LYS A 10 -14.67 -4.40 -11.61
CA LYS A 10 -14.76 -4.87 -13.00
C LYS A 10 -16.05 -5.66 -13.28
N GLN A 11 -16.45 -6.53 -12.38
CA GLN A 11 -17.69 -7.31 -12.51
C GLN A 11 -18.92 -6.40 -12.55
N GLU A 12 -18.97 -5.40 -11.68
CA GLU A 12 -20.08 -4.44 -11.63
C GLU A 12 -20.18 -3.64 -12.94
N LEU A 13 -19.06 -3.19 -13.46
CA LEU A 13 -19.00 -2.49 -14.76
C LEU A 13 -19.47 -3.35 -15.92
N LEU A 14 -19.13 -4.63 -15.93
CA LEU A 14 -19.59 -5.58 -16.94
C LEU A 14 -21.09 -5.83 -16.83
N SER A 15 -21.64 -5.86 -15.60
CA SER A 15 -23.09 -6.04 -15.40
C SER A 15 -23.91 -4.83 -15.86
N ILE A 16 -23.41 -3.63 -15.68
CA ILE A 16 -24.06 -2.39 -16.14
C ILE A 16 -24.02 -2.28 -17.67
N ASN A 17 -23.02 -2.85 -18.30
CA ASN A 17 -22.83 -2.77 -19.75
C ASN A 17 -23.39 -4.01 -20.48
N ALA A 18 -24.66 -4.36 -20.22
CA ALA A 18 -25.38 -5.48 -20.86
C ALA A 18 -25.47 -5.36 -22.41
N ALA A 19 -24.98 -4.27 -23.00
CA ALA A 19 -24.91 -4.05 -24.43
C ALA A 19 -23.67 -4.68 -25.11
N GLY A 20 -22.93 -5.57 -24.44
CA GLY A 20 -21.87 -6.37 -25.05
C GLY A 20 -20.55 -5.61 -25.35
N ALA A 21 -20.34 -4.45 -24.77
CA ALA A 21 -19.06 -3.78 -24.86
C ALA A 21 -18.04 -4.55 -24.02
N VAL A 22 -17.19 -5.31 -24.68
CA VAL A 22 -16.05 -5.97 -24.07
C VAL A 22 -15.05 -4.88 -23.68
N VAL A 23 -14.91 -4.62 -22.38
CA VAL A 23 -13.84 -3.75 -21.88
C VAL A 23 -12.52 -4.50 -21.97
N THR A 24 -11.93 -4.49 -23.15
CA THR A 24 -10.58 -4.99 -23.39
C THR A 24 -9.59 -3.87 -23.07
N GLY A 25 -9.28 -3.67 -21.80
CA GLY A 25 -8.17 -2.82 -21.37
C GLY A 25 -7.14 -3.70 -20.67
N ALA A 26 -5.96 -3.84 -21.26
CA ALA A 26 -4.84 -4.59 -20.66
C ALA A 26 -4.25 -3.87 -19.43
N GLU A 27 -4.49 -2.59 -19.31
CA GLU A 27 -3.99 -1.77 -18.21
C GLU A 27 -5.04 -1.65 -17.09
N PRO A 28 -4.63 -1.76 -15.80
CA PRO A 28 -5.52 -1.52 -14.68
C PRO A 28 -5.79 -0.01 -14.55
N VAL A 29 -6.74 0.47 -15.32
CA VAL A 29 -7.19 1.87 -15.30
C VAL A 29 -8.53 1.95 -14.59
N MET A 30 -8.68 2.96 -13.74
CA MET A 30 -9.95 3.23 -13.08
C MET A 30 -10.96 3.70 -14.13
N PRO A 31 -12.08 2.97 -14.33
CA PRO A 31 -13.10 3.40 -15.26
C PRO A 31 -13.68 4.74 -14.80
N VAL A 32 -14.09 5.57 -15.74
CA VAL A 32 -14.64 6.92 -15.54
C VAL A 32 -13.58 7.99 -15.24
N ILE A 33 -12.60 7.73 -14.37
CA ILE A 33 -11.59 8.72 -13.96
C ILE A 33 -10.30 8.59 -14.79
N GLY A 34 -10.06 7.42 -15.38
CA GLY A 34 -8.86 7.16 -16.19
C GLY A 34 -7.56 7.08 -15.40
N GLY A 35 -7.64 7.04 -14.07
CA GLY A 35 -6.47 6.96 -13.20
C GLY A 35 -5.82 5.57 -13.20
N ALA A 36 -4.49 5.51 -13.12
CA ALA A 36 -3.77 4.25 -12.96
C ALA A 36 -4.17 3.56 -11.65
N VAL A 37 -4.33 2.24 -11.69
CA VAL A 37 -4.70 1.44 -10.53
C VAL A 37 -3.51 0.60 -10.09
N GLU A 38 -3.06 0.85 -8.87
CA GLU A 38 -2.09 0.01 -8.18
C GLU A 38 -2.82 -1.01 -7.29
N ILE A 39 -2.46 -2.29 -7.44
CA ILE A 39 -3.03 -3.38 -6.68
C ILE A 39 -2.08 -3.72 -5.54
N LEU A 40 -2.54 -3.57 -4.31
CA LEU A 40 -1.75 -3.75 -3.10
C LEU A 40 -2.50 -4.66 -2.13
N ASP A 41 -1.92 -5.79 -1.79
CA ASP A 41 -2.58 -6.82 -0.98
C ASP A 41 -2.79 -6.40 0.48
N PHE A 42 -1.98 -5.47 0.98
CA PHE A 42 -2.13 -4.95 2.35
C PHE A 42 -3.30 -3.97 2.51
N VAL A 43 -3.89 -3.50 1.41
CA VAL A 43 -5.08 -2.64 1.48
C VAL A 43 -6.29 -3.50 1.82
N PRO A 44 -7.10 -3.16 2.85
CA PRO A 44 -8.28 -3.91 3.20
C PRO A 44 -9.25 -4.05 2.02
N ALA A 45 -9.93 -5.20 1.95
CA ALA A 45 -10.94 -5.43 0.92
C ALA A 45 -12.06 -4.39 0.99
N ASN A 46 -12.61 -4.03 -0.15
CA ASN A 46 -13.63 -3.00 -0.37
C ASN A 46 -13.18 -1.56 -0.09
N ASN A 47 -11.91 -1.32 0.22
CA ASN A 47 -11.37 0.02 0.39
C ASN A 47 -10.60 0.45 -0.87
N ILE A 48 -10.80 1.68 -1.26
CA ILE A 48 -10.10 2.34 -2.35
C ILE A 48 -9.46 3.60 -1.79
N VAL A 49 -8.17 3.75 -2.03
CA VAL A 49 -7.42 4.97 -1.71
C VAL A 49 -6.92 5.53 -3.02
N GLY A 50 -7.21 6.78 -3.27
CA GLY A 50 -6.76 7.52 -4.45
C GLY A 50 -6.15 8.83 -4.06
N GLY A 51 -5.26 9.35 -4.88
CA GLY A 51 -4.65 10.65 -4.67
C GLY A 51 -3.50 10.92 -5.61
N TYR A 52 -2.95 12.11 -5.49
CA TYR A 52 -1.81 12.55 -6.26
C TYR A 52 -0.51 12.15 -5.55
N GLY A 53 0.20 11.14 -6.08
CA GLY A 53 1.44 10.66 -5.49
C GLY A 53 2.53 11.72 -5.32
N GLN A 54 2.50 12.77 -6.12
CA GLN A 54 3.42 13.91 -6.02
C GLN A 54 3.24 14.73 -4.74
N GLU A 55 2.04 14.69 -4.15
CA GLU A 55 1.72 15.37 -2.90
C GLU A 55 2.14 14.58 -1.64
N TYR A 56 2.72 13.39 -1.84
CA TYR A 56 3.26 12.59 -0.75
C TYR A 56 4.77 12.79 -0.63
N LYS A 57 5.22 13.26 0.52
CA LYS A 57 6.64 13.43 0.82
C LYS A 57 7.17 12.26 1.62
N LEU A 58 8.19 11.61 1.09
CA LEU A 58 8.95 10.58 1.77
C LEU A 58 10.29 11.16 2.20
N VAL A 59 10.57 11.14 3.49
CA VAL A 59 11.79 11.67 4.08
C VAL A 59 12.63 10.53 4.66
N GLN A 60 13.85 10.42 4.20
CA GLN A 60 14.83 9.51 4.78
C GLN A 60 15.60 10.24 5.89
N ARG A 61 15.31 9.91 7.13
CA ARG A 61 16.00 10.48 8.30
C ARG A 61 17.36 9.85 8.53
N LYS A 62 17.48 8.55 8.26
CA LYS A 62 18.72 7.79 8.39
C LYS A 62 18.84 6.81 7.24
N GLY A 63 19.94 6.89 6.52
CA GLY A 63 20.26 5.93 5.46
C GLY A 63 20.44 4.51 6.00
N ILE A 64 20.53 3.56 5.11
CA ILE A 64 20.77 2.16 5.45
C ILE A 64 22.16 2.06 6.08
N GLN A 65 22.22 1.58 7.31
CA GLN A 65 23.46 1.27 8.02
C GLN A 65 23.47 -0.22 8.34
N ILE A 66 24.54 -0.87 7.94
CA ILE A 66 24.77 -2.29 8.24
C ILE A 66 25.88 -2.36 9.28
N ALA A 67 25.61 -3.01 10.40
CA ALA A 67 26.58 -3.31 11.43
C ALA A 67 26.76 -4.82 11.54
N LEU A 68 28.02 -5.23 11.70
CA LEU A 68 28.43 -6.61 11.91
C LEU A 68 28.83 -6.79 13.37
N SER A 69 28.42 -7.86 14.02
CA SER A 69 28.86 -8.24 15.34
C SER A 69 29.23 -9.72 15.36
N GLU A 70 30.50 -9.97 15.66
CA GLU A 70 31.05 -11.33 15.85
C GLU A 70 30.97 -11.79 17.32
N HIS A 71 30.67 -10.85 18.24
CA HIS A 71 30.68 -11.12 19.66
C HIS A 71 29.31 -11.40 20.27
N ALA A 72 28.22 -11.03 19.59
CA ALA A 72 26.87 -11.13 20.16
C ALA A 72 26.40 -12.59 20.36
N GLN A 73 26.92 -13.54 19.60
CA GLN A 73 26.64 -14.96 19.69
C GLN A 73 27.91 -15.79 19.61
N PHE A 74 28.93 -15.40 20.37
CA PHE A 74 30.25 -16.03 20.37
C PHE A 74 30.21 -17.52 20.72
N ILE A 75 29.31 -17.96 21.59
CA ILE A 75 29.19 -19.34 22.03
C ILE A 75 28.64 -20.23 20.88
N GLU A 76 27.86 -19.66 19.96
CA GLU A 76 27.21 -20.37 18.84
C GLU A 76 27.97 -20.25 17.52
N ASP A 77 29.14 -19.58 17.55
CA ASP A 77 29.97 -19.30 16.34
C ASP A 77 29.19 -18.64 15.20
N ASN A 78 28.22 -17.77 15.55
CA ASN A 78 27.36 -17.08 14.62
C ASN A 78 27.76 -15.59 14.49
N THR A 79 27.76 -15.11 13.25
CA THR A 79 27.92 -13.69 12.93
C THR A 79 26.56 -13.01 12.79
N LEU A 80 26.32 -11.96 13.57
CA LEU A 80 25.05 -11.22 13.53
C LEU A 80 25.17 -9.98 12.65
N PHE A 81 24.25 -9.85 11.69
CA PHE A 81 24.11 -8.68 10.85
C PHE A 81 22.92 -7.83 11.29
N LYS A 82 23.14 -6.57 11.59
CA LYS A 82 22.09 -5.61 11.93
C LYS A 82 21.96 -4.54 10.86
N GLY A 83 20.82 -4.52 10.16
CA GLY A 83 20.47 -3.44 9.23
C GLY A 83 19.52 -2.44 9.91
N THR A 84 19.84 -1.16 9.87
CA THR A 84 18.96 -0.09 10.36
C THR A 84 18.75 0.98 9.32
N SER A 85 17.48 1.41 9.16
CA SER A 85 17.09 2.52 8.29
C SER A 85 15.90 3.23 8.95
N ARG A 86 15.80 4.56 8.76
CA ARG A 86 14.66 5.33 9.28
C ARG A 86 14.07 6.18 8.18
N TRP A 87 12.80 5.95 7.94
CA TRP A 87 11.99 6.64 6.95
C TRP A 87 10.76 7.20 7.64
N ASP A 88 10.28 8.30 7.12
CA ASP A 88 9.03 8.90 7.51
C ASP A 88 8.33 9.42 6.27
N GLY A 89 7.00 9.39 6.25
CA GLY A 89 6.24 9.83 5.11
C GLY A 89 4.94 10.49 5.54
N LEU A 90 4.65 11.63 4.92
CA LEU A 90 3.44 12.39 5.18
C LEU A 90 2.91 13.01 3.89
N PRO A 91 1.58 13.03 3.68
CA PRO A 91 0.99 13.83 2.62
C PRO A 91 1.23 15.33 2.91
N TYR A 92 1.74 16.04 1.92
CA TYR A 92 1.94 17.49 2.00
C TYR A 92 0.60 18.23 1.99
N CYS A 93 -0.32 17.75 1.15
CA CYS A 93 -1.67 18.26 1.06
C CYS A 93 -2.65 17.11 1.35
N GLY A 94 -3.33 17.17 2.50
CA GLY A 94 -4.30 16.14 2.88
C GLY A 94 -5.51 16.07 1.94
N GLU A 95 -5.88 17.17 1.32
CA GLU A 95 -6.99 17.26 0.36
C GLU A 95 -6.67 16.56 -0.98
N GLY A 96 -5.39 16.34 -1.27
CA GLY A 96 -4.93 15.61 -2.44
C GLY A 96 -5.17 14.10 -2.38
N PHE A 97 -5.66 13.58 -1.24
CA PHE A 97 -5.91 12.16 -1.03
C PHE A 97 -7.34 11.92 -0.57
N ALA A 98 -7.97 10.90 -1.14
CA ALA A 98 -9.30 10.46 -0.76
C ALA A 98 -9.30 8.97 -0.49
N ALA A 99 -9.97 8.55 0.57
CA ALA A 99 -10.20 7.14 0.87
C ALA A 99 -11.71 6.89 1.00
N PHE A 100 -12.19 5.87 0.33
CA PHE A 100 -13.60 5.49 0.38
C PHE A 100 -13.79 3.98 0.42
N SER A 101 -14.90 3.57 1.00
CA SER A 101 -15.31 2.18 1.10
C SER A 101 -16.47 1.90 0.16
N LEU A 102 -16.45 0.74 -0.49
CA LEU A 102 -17.58 0.23 -1.28
C LEU A 102 -18.68 -0.39 -0.41
N THR A 103 -18.51 -0.37 0.90
CA THR A 103 -19.49 -0.86 1.87
C THR A 103 -19.91 0.28 2.79
N THR A 104 -20.96 0.06 3.58
CA THR A 104 -21.42 1.01 4.61
C THR A 104 -20.47 1.14 5.81
N THR A 105 -19.42 0.33 5.85
CA THR A 105 -18.41 0.37 6.91
C THR A 105 -17.46 1.54 6.69
N ALA A 106 -17.15 2.26 7.73
CA ALA A 106 -16.17 3.34 7.67
C ALA A 106 -14.81 2.86 7.13
N VAL A 107 -14.15 3.73 6.37
CA VAL A 107 -12.83 3.41 5.82
C VAL A 107 -11.83 3.25 6.96
N THR A 108 -11.14 2.11 6.99
CA THR A 108 -10.01 1.93 7.88
C THR A 108 -8.79 2.63 7.29
N THR A 109 -8.40 3.75 7.86
CA THR A 109 -7.23 4.53 7.42
C THR A 109 -5.95 4.10 8.12
N THR A 110 -6.07 3.26 9.15
CA THR A 110 -4.93 2.75 9.91
C THR A 110 -4.55 1.37 9.36
N VAL A 111 -3.35 1.25 8.84
CA VAL A 111 -2.75 -0.06 8.53
C VAL A 111 -1.98 -0.52 9.77
N PRO A 112 -2.43 -1.57 10.46
CA PRO A 112 -1.69 -2.11 11.59
C PRO A 112 -0.43 -2.81 11.05
N PHE A 113 0.71 -2.15 11.13
CA PHE A 113 1.98 -2.83 11.03
C PHE A 113 2.26 -3.55 12.35
N ALA A 114 2.73 -4.79 12.27
CA ALA A 114 3.22 -5.47 13.44
C ALA A 114 4.36 -4.64 14.06
N GLN A 115 4.22 -4.27 15.33
CA GLN A 115 5.29 -3.59 16.04
C GLN A 115 6.48 -4.55 16.14
N ASP A 116 7.67 -4.05 15.84
CA ASP A 116 8.89 -4.78 16.11
C ASP A 116 9.13 -4.81 17.62
N THR A 117 8.72 -5.90 18.25
CA THR A 117 8.92 -6.12 19.67
C THR A 117 10.34 -6.55 20.04
N ALA A 118 11.18 -6.84 19.03
CA ALA A 118 12.56 -7.27 19.25
C ALA A 118 13.50 -6.13 19.69
N ASN A 119 13.08 -4.88 19.59
CA ASN A 119 13.87 -3.69 19.94
C ASN A 119 13.14 -2.74 20.94
N ALA A 120 12.16 -3.24 21.67
CA ALA A 120 11.48 -2.49 22.74
C ALA A 120 12.28 -2.53 24.04
#